data_c5cf9f4f7baa5d083a28e2b07e168404
#
_entry.id   c5cf9f4f7baa5d083a28e2b07e168404
#
_cell.length_a   1.000
_cell.length_b   1.000
_cell.length_c   1.000
_cell.angle_alpha   90.00
_cell.angle_beta   90.00
_cell.angle_gamma   90.00
#
_symmetry.space_group_name_H-M   'P 1'
#
loop_
_entity.id
_entity.type
_entity.pdbx_description
1 polymer ?
#
loop_
_entity_poly.entity_id
_entity_poly.type
_entity_poly.pdbx_seq_one_letter_code
_entity_poly.pdbx_strand_id
1 'polypeptide(L)'
;MNQQKLTNKLGCIYHNPNMKNKKILILGSSGFLGSHLTKALYKKNEVIQFDTESPPSLHTNSKFIQGSILDKGLVQKAMEGVDIVYHFAAVTDLDIVNNNPAKAIEVNIAGTTNVLDTCIQENIERLIFSSSVYVYSKVGGVYKSTKQACELLIDDYDKMHGLNYTILQMGSVYGPGAKQTNLISRLIKEALTTDQFQHSGSGVEERQYIFVKDVVNASINVANSQYKNKKVILLGSESVRISQLMEMISSQLEKDIYKIFKKDGYGIHYKSSPFQTDPDGAIYYKLESPTQLKDGLRETIKFIQEELSNQS
;
A
#
# COMPACT_ATOMS: atom_id res chain seq x y z
N MET A 1 38.43 -12.22 16.51
CA MET A 1 37.38 -11.60 17.35
C MET A 1 36.70 -10.49 16.56
N ASN A 2 35.58 -10.86 16.04
CA ASN A 2 34.38 -10.06 15.70
C ASN A 2 34.42 -8.94 14.64
N GLN A 3 34.40 -9.39 13.37
CA GLN A 3 33.84 -8.59 12.27
C GLN A 3 32.32 -8.78 12.06
N GLN A 4 31.64 -9.56 12.88
CA GLN A 4 30.21 -9.92 12.77
C GLN A 4 29.24 -8.98 13.52
N LYS A 5 29.70 -7.94 14.19
CA LYS A 5 28.86 -7.03 15.00
C LYS A 5 28.56 -5.66 14.38
N LEU A 6 29.04 -5.35 13.19
CA LEU A 6 28.85 -4.01 12.56
C LEU A 6 27.86 -4.00 11.38
N THR A 7 27.25 -5.11 10.99
CA THR A 7 26.31 -5.18 9.84
C THR A 7 24.84 -5.07 10.22
N ASN A 8 24.47 -4.86 11.48
CA ASN A 8 23.08 -4.87 11.95
C ASN A 8 22.40 -3.51 12.06
N LYS A 9 22.88 -2.47 11.41
CA LYS A 9 22.25 -1.12 11.52
C LYS A 9 21.75 -0.48 10.22
N LEU A 10 21.89 -1.12 9.07
CA LEU A 10 21.39 -0.58 7.80
C LEU A 10 21.03 -1.72 6.85
N GLY A 11 19.75 -2.02 6.73
CA GLY A 11 19.27 -2.85 5.63
C GLY A 11 18.28 -3.92 6.07
N CYS A 12 16.98 -3.64 5.91
CA CYS A 12 15.99 -4.71 5.79
C CYS A 12 16.45 -5.62 4.65
N ILE A 13 17.01 -6.80 4.98
CA ILE A 13 17.40 -7.79 3.98
C ILE A 13 16.09 -8.41 3.48
N TYR A 14 15.68 -8.04 2.26
CA TYR A 14 14.58 -8.67 1.55
C TYR A 14 14.93 -10.13 1.30
N HIS A 15 14.46 -11.04 2.14
CA HIS A 15 14.77 -12.46 2.08
C HIS A 15 13.67 -13.25 1.35
N ASN A 16 13.55 -13.02 0.06
CA ASN A 16 12.92 -13.98 -0.83
C ASN A 16 13.96 -14.45 -1.86
N PRO A 17 14.56 -15.63 -1.71
CA PRO A 17 15.57 -16.14 -2.64
C PRO A 17 15.04 -16.32 -4.07
N ASN A 18 13.73 -16.49 -4.22
CA ASN A 18 13.06 -16.66 -5.52
C ASN A 18 12.79 -15.34 -6.26
N MET A 19 13.00 -14.18 -5.59
CA MET A 19 12.81 -12.84 -6.16
C MET A 19 14.14 -12.24 -6.64
N LYS A 20 14.81 -12.95 -7.55
CA LYS A 20 16.04 -12.52 -8.21
C LYS A 20 15.96 -12.86 -9.70
N ASN A 21 16.55 -12.02 -10.53
CA ASN A 21 16.61 -12.21 -11.98
C ASN A 21 15.22 -12.36 -12.63
N LYS A 22 14.21 -11.71 -12.05
CA LYS A 22 12.85 -11.67 -12.58
C LYS A 22 12.61 -10.37 -13.33
N LYS A 23 11.75 -10.43 -14.34
CA LYS A 23 11.20 -9.25 -15.00
C LYS A 23 9.86 -8.92 -14.34
N ILE A 24 9.77 -7.77 -13.72
CA ILE A 24 8.67 -7.39 -12.83
C ILE A 24 8.00 -6.12 -13.34
N LEU A 25 6.69 -6.17 -13.54
CA LEU A 25 5.88 -4.99 -13.84
C LEU A 25 5.20 -4.49 -12.57
N ILE A 26 5.33 -3.17 -12.30
CA ILE A 26 4.64 -2.50 -11.20
C ILE A 26 3.68 -1.48 -11.79
N LEU A 27 2.39 -1.80 -11.79
CA LEU A 27 1.30 -0.90 -12.15
C LEU A 27 0.95 -0.03 -10.94
N GLY A 28 1.02 1.29 -11.07
CA GLY A 28 0.94 2.24 -9.95
C GLY A 28 2.30 2.49 -9.31
N SER A 29 3.36 2.46 -10.10
CA SER A 29 4.76 2.52 -9.66
C SER A 29 5.19 3.85 -9.06
N SER A 30 4.53 4.95 -9.44
CA SER A 30 4.81 6.31 -8.94
C SER A 30 4.05 6.62 -7.65
N GLY A 31 3.09 5.77 -7.29
CA GLY A 31 2.35 5.86 -6.04
C GLY A 31 3.19 5.50 -4.81
N PHE A 32 2.61 5.71 -3.63
CA PHE A 32 3.27 5.49 -2.34
C PHE A 32 3.88 4.07 -2.22
N LEU A 33 3.08 3.02 -2.39
CA LEU A 33 3.57 1.64 -2.29
C LEU A 33 4.46 1.25 -3.48
N GLY A 34 4.08 1.65 -4.69
CA GLY A 34 4.79 1.28 -5.90
C GLY A 34 6.22 1.80 -5.95
N SER A 35 6.44 3.05 -5.51
CA SER A 35 7.79 3.64 -5.46
C SER A 35 8.71 2.95 -4.45
N HIS A 36 8.19 2.61 -3.28
CA HIS A 36 8.93 1.84 -2.28
C HIS A 36 9.26 0.41 -2.77
N LEU A 37 8.30 -0.25 -3.43
CA LEU A 37 8.51 -1.58 -3.99
C LEU A 37 9.54 -1.56 -5.11
N THR A 38 9.47 -0.58 -6.02
CA THR A 38 10.48 -0.36 -7.07
C THR A 38 11.88 -0.25 -6.47
N LYS A 39 12.03 0.62 -5.45
CA LYS A 39 13.30 0.81 -4.72
C LYS A 39 13.82 -0.46 -4.06
N ALA A 40 12.94 -1.38 -3.69
CA ALA A 40 13.32 -2.65 -3.07
C ALA A 40 13.78 -3.69 -4.10
N LEU A 41 13.20 -3.68 -5.31
CA LEU A 41 13.34 -4.75 -6.29
C LEU A 41 14.41 -4.50 -7.36
N TYR A 42 14.67 -3.24 -7.77
CA TYR A 42 15.47 -2.89 -8.96
C TYR A 42 16.91 -3.42 -8.93
N LYS A 43 17.51 -3.62 -7.76
CA LYS A 43 18.93 -4.08 -7.65
C LYS A 43 19.13 -5.53 -8.06
N LYS A 44 18.09 -6.35 -8.01
CA LYS A 44 18.16 -7.80 -8.22
C LYS A 44 17.27 -8.28 -9.37
N ASN A 45 16.51 -7.37 -9.99
CA ASN A 45 15.49 -7.68 -10.99
C ASN A 45 15.47 -6.60 -12.08
N GLU A 46 14.92 -6.93 -13.23
CA GLU A 46 14.48 -5.95 -14.22
C GLU A 46 13.11 -5.44 -13.81
N VAL A 47 12.95 -4.13 -13.58
CA VAL A 47 11.69 -3.54 -13.13
C VAL A 47 11.12 -2.61 -14.18
N ILE A 48 9.90 -2.91 -14.63
CA ILE A 48 9.10 -2.02 -15.46
C ILE A 48 8.17 -1.24 -14.53
N GLN A 49 8.35 0.08 -14.52
CA GLN A 49 7.50 1.03 -13.81
C GLN A 49 6.41 1.52 -14.77
N PHE A 50 5.15 1.39 -14.38
CA PHE A 50 4.01 1.83 -15.20
C PHE A 50 3.07 2.69 -14.35
N ASP A 51 2.85 3.93 -14.77
CA ASP A 51 1.98 4.88 -14.06
C ASP A 51 1.54 6.01 -14.99
N THR A 52 0.48 6.70 -14.64
CA THR A 52 0.05 7.97 -15.30
C THR A 52 0.97 9.13 -14.96
N GLU A 53 1.61 9.09 -13.80
CA GLU A 53 2.54 10.10 -13.28
C GLU A 53 3.98 9.62 -13.36
N SER A 54 4.90 10.56 -13.56
CA SER A 54 6.34 10.24 -13.54
C SER A 54 6.78 9.75 -12.18
N PRO A 55 7.67 8.74 -12.10
CA PRO A 55 8.14 8.23 -10.83
C PRO A 55 9.04 9.24 -10.11
N PRO A 56 9.07 9.24 -8.76
CA PRO A 56 9.95 10.12 -7.99
C PRO A 56 11.44 9.85 -8.24
N SER A 57 11.79 8.67 -8.74
CA SER A 57 13.15 8.32 -9.15
C SER A 57 13.16 7.20 -10.19
N LEU A 58 14.06 7.31 -11.16
CA LEU A 58 14.42 6.22 -12.08
C LEU A 58 15.70 5.55 -11.59
N HIS A 59 15.68 4.22 -11.57
CA HIS A 59 16.84 3.42 -11.15
C HIS A 59 17.48 2.73 -12.35
N THR A 60 18.78 2.41 -12.27
CA THR A 60 19.59 1.88 -13.38
C THR A 60 19.01 0.63 -14.04
N ASN A 61 18.35 -0.25 -13.29
CA ASN A 61 17.72 -1.48 -13.80
C ASN A 61 16.19 -1.33 -13.86
N SER A 62 15.68 -0.12 -14.07
CA SER A 62 14.25 0.11 -14.23
C SER A 62 13.95 0.92 -15.50
N LYS A 63 12.83 0.57 -16.14
CA LYS A 63 12.28 1.29 -17.29
C LYS A 63 10.94 1.88 -16.89
N PHE A 64 10.67 3.11 -17.27
CA PHE A 64 9.38 3.76 -17.04
C PHE A 64 8.57 3.79 -18.34
N ILE A 65 7.28 3.42 -18.20
CA ILE A 65 6.27 3.56 -19.26
C ILE A 65 5.13 4.41 -18.67
N GLN A 66 4.94 5.60 -19.23
CA GLN A 66 3.83 6.45 -18.83
C GLN A 66 2.54 5.99 -19.50
N GLY A 67 1.51 5.67 -18.70
CA GLY A 67 0.25 5.20 -19.24
C GLY A 67 -0.81 4.89 -18.18
N SER A 68 -2.03 4.69 -18.66
CA SER A 68 -3.17 4.29 -17.84
C SER A 68 -3.48 2.81 -18.03
N ILE A 69 -3.90 2.11 -16.95
CA ILE A 69 -4.40 0.74 -17.02
C ILE A 69 -5.71 0.62 -17.84
N LEU A 70 -6.31 1.74 -18.20
CA LEU A 70 -7.44 1.78 -19.14
C LEU A 70 -7.01 1.59 -20.60
N ASP A 71 -5.74 1.84 -20.93
CA ASP A 71 -5.16 1.56 -22.25
C ASP A 71 -4.65 0.12 -22.31
N LYS A 72 -5.54 -0.80 -22.74
CA LYS A 72 -5.25 -2.23 -22.82
C LYS A 72 -4.04 -2.54 -23.70
N GLY A 73 -3.87 -1.81 -24.82
CA GLY A 73 -2.74 -2.04 -25.74
C GLY A 73 -1.41 -1.65 -25.09
N LEU A 74 -1.39 -0.57 -24.34
CA LEU A 74 -0.19 -0.14 -23.62
C LEU A 74 0.14 -1.07 -22.44
N VAL A 75 -0.89 -1.55 -21.72
CA VAL A 75 -0.73 -2.55 -20.66
C VAL A 75 -0.14 -3.84 -21.23
N GLN A 76 -0.64 -4.33 -22.37
CA GLN A 76 -0.10 -5.50 -23.04
C GLN A 76 1.37 -5.32 -23.40
N LYS A 77 1.72 -4.23 -24.06
CA LYS A 77 3.11 -3.92 -24.39
C LYS A 77 4.03 -3.84 -23.16
N ALA A 78 3.52 -3.36 -22.03
CA ALA A 78 4.26 -3.32 -20.77
C ALA A 78 4.45 -4.70 -20.13
N MET A 79 3.54 -5.66 -20.40
CA MET A 79 3.60 -7.03 -19.85
C MET A 79 4.40 -8.01 -20.70
N GLU A 80 4.84 -7.66 -21.89
CA GLU A 80 5.61 -8.56 -22.78
C GLU A 80 6.83 -9.17 -22.05
N GLY A 81 6.81 -10.49 -21.87
CA GLY A 81 7.85 -11.26 -21.21
C GLY A 81 8.06 -10.99 -19.74
N VAL A 82 7.06 -10.43 -19.05
CA VAL A 82 7.06 -10.19 -17.60
C VAL A 82 6.77 -11.50 -16.85
N ASP A 83 7.50 -11.75 -15.77
CA ASP A 83 7.25 -12.88 -14.89
C ASP A 83 6.18 -12.57 -13.84
N ILE A 84 6.26 -11.41 -13.20
CA ILE A 84 5.43 -11.05 -12.05
C ILE A 84 4.84 -9.66 -12.24
N VAL A 85 3.54 -9.53 -11.99
CA VAL A 85 2.82 -8.25 -12.02
C VAL A 85 2.40 -7.86 -10.60
N TYR A 86 2.81 -6.67 -10.15
CA TYR A 86 2.25 -6.00 -8.97
C TYR A 86 1.22 -4.97 -9.44
N HIS A 87 -0.04 -5.21 -9.12
CA HIS A 87 -1.13 -4.31 -9.49
C HIS A 87 -1.52 -3.43 -8.30
N PHE A 88 -0.89 -2.27 -8.21
CA PHE A 88 -1.13 -1.25 -7.17
C PHE A 88 -1.85 -0.01 -7.72
N ALA A 89 -2.03 0.08 -9.04
CA ALA A 89 -2.76 1.17 -9.67
C ALA A 89 -4.24 1.14 -9.27
N ALA A 90 -4.73 2.19 -8.66
CA ALA A 90 -6.13 2.39 -8.30
C ALA A 90 -6.39 3.84 -7.87
N VAL A 91 -7.63 4.29 -7.96
CA VAL A 91 -8.12 5.46 -7.23
C VAL A 91 -8.47 5.00 -5.81
N THR A 92 -7.71 5.45 -4.81
CA THR A 92 -7.78 4.93 -3.43
C THR A 92 -8.27 5.94 -2.40
N ASP A 93 -8.24 7.24 -2.72
CA ASP A 93 -8.70 8.30 -1.85
C ASP A 93 -10.23 8.24 -1.73
N LEU A 94 -10.73 8.07 -0.49
CA LEU A 94 -12.16 7.89 -0.24
C LEU A 94 -13.00 9.10 -0.64
N ASP A 95 -12.48 10.31 -0.45
CA ASP A 95 -13.19 11.52 -0.81
C ASP A 95 -13.26 11.67 -2.33
N ILE A 96 -12.15 11.42 -3.05
CA ILE A 96 -12.12 11.42 -4.52
C ILE A 96 -13.07 10.36 -5.08
N VAL A 97 -13.02 9.14 -4.53
CA VAL A 97 -13.86 8.01 -4.98
C VAL A 97 -15.34 8.30 -4.77
N ASN A 98 -15.72 8.87 -3.63
CA ASN A 98 -17.12 9.17 -3.34
C ASN A 98 -17.65 10.38 -4.10
N ASN A 99 -16.79 11.36 -4.40
CA ASN A 99 -17.15 12.53 -5.21
C ASN A 99 -17.21 12.21 -6.72
N ASN A 100 -16.48 11.22 -7.19
CA ASN A 100 -16.48 10.77 -8.59
C ASN A 100 -16.51 9.23 -8.69
N PRO A 101 -17.63 8.59 -8.31
CA PRO A 101 -17.74 7.14 -8.29
C PRO A 101 -17.59 6.50 -9.69
N ALA A 102 -18.05 7.16 -10.74
CA ALA A 102 -17.93 6.63 -12.11
C ALA A 102 -16.46 6.48 -12.51
N LYS A 103 -15.62 7.47 -12.22
CA LYS A 103 -14.17 7.39 -12.50
C LYS A 103 -13.48 6.31 -11.68
N ALA A 104 -13.88 6.16 -10.43
CA ALA A 104 -13.34 5.10 -9.57
C ALA A 104 -13.71 3.69 -10.08
N ILE A 105 -14.95 3.49 -10.53
CA ILE A 105 -15.39 2.23 -11.13
C ILE A 105 -14.63 1.96 -12.44
N GLU A 106 -14.53 2.96 -13.30
CA GLU A 106 -13.79 2.84 -14.57
C GLU A 106 -12.34 2.41 -14.32
N VAL A 107 -11.60 3.13 -13.49
CA VAL A 107 -10.18 2.85 -13.25
C VAL A 107 -10.02 1.55 -12.45
N ASN A 108 -10.73 1.39 -11.32
CA ASN A 108 -10.47 0.29 -10.43
C ASN A 108 -11.01 -1.04 -10.96
N ILE A 109 -12.17 -1.05 -11.63
CA ILE A 109 -12.79 -2.30 -12.13
C ILE A 109 -12.41 -2.54 -13.59
N ALA A 110 -12.75 -1.63 -14.52
CA ALA A 110 -12.47 -1.86 -15.93
C ALA A 110 -10.94 -1.89 -16.20
N GLY A 111 -10.16 -1.00 -15.55
CA GLY A 111 -8.71 -1.05 -15.63
C GLY A 111 -8.14 -2.37 -15.10
N THR A 112 -8.65 -2.88 -13.97
CA THR A 112 -8.23 -4.20 -13.45
C THR A 112 -8.61 -5.33 -14.41
N THR A 113 -9.77 -5.28 -15.06
CA THR A 113 -10.15 -6.28 -16.07
C THR A 113 -9.16 -6.30 -17.24
N ASN A 114 -8.71 -5.14 -17.75
CA ASN A 114 -7.65 -5.07 -18.77
C ASN A 114 -6.36 -5.74 -18.29
N VAL A 115 -5.99 -5.54 -17.03
CA VAL A 115 -4.79 -6.16 -16.41
C VAL A 115 -4.97 -7.69 -16.36
N LEU A 116 -6.13 -8.19 -15.91
CA LEU A 116 -6.42 -9.62 -15.81
C LEU A 116 -6.39 -10.31 -17.17
N ASP A 117 -7.08 -9.75 -18.18
CA ASP A 117 -7.04 -10.25 -19.55
C ASP A 117 -5.60 -10.36 -20.06
N THR A 118 -4.81 -9.33 -19.84
CA THR A 118 -3.43 -9.30 -20.29
C THR A 118 -2.55 -10.29 -19.54
N CYS A 119 -2.76 -10.49 -18.22
CA CYS A 119 -2.06 -11.51 -17.45
C CYS A 119 -2.27 -12.93 -18.04
N ILE A 120 -3.47 -13.22 -18.52
CA ILE A 120 -3.76 -14.50 -19.20
C ILE A 120 -3.06 -14.58 -20.55
N GLN A 121 -3.15 -13.52 -21.37
CA GLN A 121 -2.56 -13.48 -22.71
C GLN A 121 -1.03 -13.64 -22.68
N GLU A 122 -0.37 -13.00 -21.71
CA GLU A 122 1.09 -13.00 -21.56
C GLU A 122 1.60 -14.15 -20.65
N ASN A 123 0.73 -15.03 -20.16
CA ASN A 123 1.06 -16.17 -19.29
C ASN A 123 1.86 -15.77 -18.03
N ILE A 124 1.44 -14.73 -17.35
CA ILE A 124 2.11 -14.21 -16.14
C ILE A 124 2.22 -15.27 -15.04
N GLU A 125 3.41 -15.49 -14.49
CA GLU A 125 3.64 -16.49 -13.42
C GLU A 125 2.84 -16.15 -12.16
N ARG A 126 2.71 -14.85 -11.81
CA ARG A 126 2.01 -14.40 -10.61
C ARG A 126 1.50 -12.96 -10.73
N LEU A 127 0.24 -12.77 -10.45
CA LEU A 127 -0.37 -11.47 -10.17
C LEU A 127 -0.39 -11.22 -8.65
N ILE A 128 0.12 -10.08 -8.18
CA ILE A 128 -0.02 -9.63 -6.79
C ILE A 128 -0.88 -8.37 -6.81
N PHE A 129 -2.09 -8.50 -6.26
CA PHE A 129 -3.09 -7.43 -6.28
C PHE A 129 -3.20 -6.74 -4.93
N SER A 130 -3.18 -5.41 -4.92
CA SER A 130 -3.41 -4.61 -3.73
C SER A 130 -4.90 -4.47 -3.44
N SER A 131 -5.37 -5.11 -2.40
CA SER A 131 -6.69 -4.92 -1.83
C SER A 131 -6.61 -4.21 -0.48
N SER A 132 -7.69 -4.16 0.24
CA SER A 132 -7.81 -3.45 1.50
C SER A 132 -8.70 -4.21 2.47
N VAL A 133 -8.43 -4.05 3.75
CA VAL A 133 -9.31 -4.54 4.82
C VAL A 133 -10.71 -3.91 4.79
N TYR A 134 -10.91 -2.82 4.06
CA TYR A 134 -12.24 -2.26 3.83
C TYR A 134 -13.22 -3.24 3.19
N VAL A 135 -12.75 -4.28 2.48
CA VAL A 135 -13.63 -5.33 1.89
C VAL A 135 -14.49 -6.03 2.94
N TYR A 136 -14.05 -6.08 4.19
CA TYR A 136 -14.79 -6.65 5.32
C TYR A 136 -15.61 -5.62 6.10
N SER A 137 -15.49 -4.34 5.79
CA SER A 137 -16.15 -3.27 6.52
C SER A 137 -17.60 -3.05 6.05
N LYS A 138 -18.47 -2.60 6.95
CA LYS A 138 -19.81 -2.08 6.58
C LYS A 138 -19.74 -0.68 5.95
N VAL A 139 -18.60 0.02 6.10
CA VAL A 139 -18.34 1.35 5.56
C VAL A 139 -17.20 1.30 4.55
N GLY A 140 -16.82 2.42 3.92
CA GLY A 140 -15.77 2.49 2.90
C GLY A 140 -16.30 2.83 1.50
N GLY A 141 -17.63 2.99 1.37
CA GLY A 141 -18.28 3.50 0.17
C GLY A 141 -17.91 2.75 -1.12
N VAL A 142 -17.82 3.49 -2.21
CA VAL A 142 -17.52 2.95 -3.54
C VAL A 142 -16.12 2.33 -3.60
N TYR A 143 -15.13 2.85 -2.86
CA TYR A 143 -13.80 2.26 -2.81
C TYR A 143 -13.85 0.78 -2.37
N LYS A 144 -14.55 0.50 -1.25
CA LYS A 144 -14.76 -0.88 -0.78
C LYS A 144 -15.37 -1.75 -1.89
N SER A 145 -16.46 -1.25 -2.50
CA SER A 145 -17.21 -2.01 -3.52
C SER A 145 -16.35 -2.31 -4.75
N THR A 146 -15.50 -1.36 -5.18
CA THR A 146 -14.58 -1.61 -6.30
C THR A 146 -13.52 -2.65 -5.94
N LYS A 147 -12.97 -2.64 -4.71
CA LYS A 147 -12.00 -3.67 -4.28
C LYS A 147 -12.65 -5.05 -4.16
N GLN A 148 -13.86 -5.14 -3.60
CA GLN A 148 -14.62 -6.40 -3.56
C GLN A 148 -14.90 -6.96 -4.96
N ALA A 149 -15.32 -6.11 -5.90
CA ALA A 149 -15.54 -6.51 -7.29
C ALA A 149 -14.24 -7.04 -7.94
N CYS A 150 -13.10 -6.38 -7.73
CA CYS A 150 -11.82 -6.85 -8.24
C CYS A 150 -11.40 -8.19 -7.65
N GLU A 151 -11.60 -8.43 -6.34
CA GLU A 151 -11.31 -9.72 -5.71
C GLU A 151 -12.15 -10.85 -6.31
N LEU A 152 -13.44 -10.62 -6.56
CA LEU A 152 -14.33 -11.59 -7.20
C LEU A 152 -13.90 -11.87 -8.64
N LEU A 153 -13.56 -10.84 -9.42
CA LEU A 153 -13.04 -11.02 -10.78
C LEU A 153 -11.75 -11.86 -10.79
N ILE A 154 -10.81 -11.58 -9.85
CA ILE A 154 -9.56 -12.35 -9.75
C ILE A 154 -9.86 -13.84 -9.45
N ASP A 155 -10.77 -14.13 -8.51
CA ASP A 155 -11.20 -15.48 -8.18
C ASP A 155 -11.85 -16.20 -9.40
N ASP A 156 -12.61 -15.46 -10.22
CA ASP A 156 -13.24 -16.03 -11.44
C ASP A 156 -12.20 -16.26 -12.54
N TYR A 157 -11.21 -15.37 -12.72
CA TYR A 157 -10.11 -15.57 -13.66
C TYR A 157 -9.21 -16.78 -13.30
N ASP A 158 -9.01 -17.04 -12.00
CA ASP A 158 -8.36 -18.29 -11.57
C ASP A 158 -9.17 -19.50 -11.98
N LYS A 159 -10.47 -19.54 -11.69
CA LYS A 159 -11.35 -20.68 -12.02
C LYS A 159 -11.47 -20.92 -13.53
N MET A 160 -11.59 -19.86 -14.32
CA MET A 160 -11.81 -19.95 -15.77
C MET A 160 -10.52 -20.15 -16.57
N HIS A 161 -9.41 -19.55 -16.12
CA HIS A 161 -8.19 -19.45 -16.91
C HIS A 161 -6.93 -19.90 -16.19
N GLY A 162 -7.03 -20.29 -14.90
CA GLY A 162 -5.89 -20.72 -14.09
C GLY A 162 -4.92 -19.60 -13.72
N LEU A 163 -5.43 -18.36 -13.57
CA LEU A 163 -4.62 -17.21 -13.16
C LEU A 163 -4.00 -17.43 -11.79
N ASN A 164 -2.67 -17.45 -11.71
CA ASN A 164 -1.99 -17.51 -10.42
C ASN A 164 -1.94 -16.13 -9.76
N TYR A 165 -2.55 -15.98 -8.62
CA TYR A 165 -2.62 -14.70 -7.92
C TYR A 165 -2.23 -14.76 -6.44
N THR A 166 -2.05 -13.58 -5.85
CA THR A 166 -2.11 -13.33 -4.41
C THR A 166 -2.78 -11.99 -4.19
N ILE A 167 -3.82 -11.95 -3.37
CA ILE A 167 -4.52 -10.71 -3.00
C ILE A 167 -4.00 -10.25 -1.63
N LEU A 168 -3.45 -9.03 -1.57
CA LEU A 168 -2.98 -8.40 -0.33
C LEU A 168 -4.05 -7.45 0.21
N GLN A 169 -4.73 -7.85 1.28
CA GLN A 169 -5.73 -7.06 1.99
C GLN A 169 -5.03 -6.26 3.10
N MET A 170 -4.64 -5.03 2.78
CA MET A 170 -3.81 -4.21 3.65
C MET A 170 -4.63 -3.36 4.61
N GLY A 171 -4.14 -3.22 5.84
CA GLY A 171 -4.61 -2.25 6.82
C GLY A 171 -4.19 -0.82 6.47
N SER A 172 -4.14 0.05 7.49
CA SER A 172 -3.75 1.45 7.33
C SER A 172 -2.23 1.56 7.16
N VAL A 173 -1.77 1.64 5.91
CA VAL A 173 -0.34 1.77 5.60
C VAL A 173 0.10 3.21 5.82
N TYR A 174 1.29 3.41 6.42
CA TYR A 174 1.89 4.72 6.65
C TYR A 174 3.40 4.68 6.43
N GLY A 175 4.01 5.85 6.32
CA GLY A 175 5.47 5.97 6.19
C GLY A 175 5.91 7.14 5.31
N PRO A 176 7.22 7.32 5.11
CA PRO A 176 7.78 8.33 4.22
C PRO A 176 7.18 8.29 2.82
N GLY A 177 6.83 9.45 2.26
CA GLY A 177 6.23 9.57 0.92
C GLY A 177 4.74 9.28 0.81
N ALA A 178 4.05 8.99 1.92
CA ALA A 178 2.59 8.91 1.92
C ALA A 178 1.98 10.30 1.72
N LYS A 179 0.94 10.38 0.84
CA LYS A 179 0.26 11.65 0.53
C LYS A 179 -0.43 12.24 1.77
N GLN A 180 -0.79 13.53 1.72
CA GLN A 180 -1.49 14.24 2.81
C GLN A 180 -2.91 13.72 3.07
N THR A 181 -3.48 12.93 2.18
CA THR A 181 -4.72 12.17 2.43
C THR A 181 -4.52 11.01 3.42
N ASN A 182 -3.27 10.60 3.67
CA ASN A 182 -2.93 9.66 4.73
C ASN A 182 -2.98 10.36 6.09
N LEU A 183 -3.72 9.78 7.04
CA LEU A 183 -3.95 10.39 8.35
C LEU A 183 -2.65 10.71 9.10
N ILE A 184 -1.69 9.78 9.14
CA ILE A 184 -0.42 9.98 9.86
C ILE A 184 0.39 11.12 9.22
N SER A 185 0.53 11.12 7.89
CA SER A 185 1.26 12.19 7.18
C SER A 185 0.61 13.54 7.40
N ARG A 186 -0.72 13.61 7.38
CA ARG A 186 -1.47 14.83 7.62
C ARG A 186 -1.28 15.35 9.05
N LEU A 187 -1.45 14.49 10.05
CA LEU A 187 -1.26 14.87 11.45
C LEU A 187 0.18 15.37 11.73
N ILE A 188 1.19 14.70 11.18
CA ILE A 188 2.58 15.14 11.33
C ILE A 188 2.79 16.53 10.70
N LYS A 189 2.27 16.75 9.49
CA LYS A 189 2.38 18.05 8.82
C LYS A 189 1.65 19.13 9.58
N GLU A 190 0.42 18.88 10.05
CA GLU A 190 -0.34 19.80 10.90
C GLU A 190 0.46 20.18 12.16
N ALA A 191 1.03 19.19 12.84
CA ALA A 191 1.85 19.37 14.03
C ALA A 191 3.10 20.24 13.78
N LEU A 192 3.71 20.12 12.61
CA LEU A 192 4.92 20.87 12.24
C LEU A 192 4.63 22.30 11.77
N THR A 193 3.43 22.56 11.22
CA THR A 193 3.13 23.84 10.55
C THR A 193 2.13 24.72 11.30
N THR A 194 1.25 24.13 12.12
CA THR A 194 0.14 24.87 12.77
C THR A 194 0.06 24.67 14.27
N ASP A 195 0.89 23.80 14.86
CA ASP A 195 0.84 23.37 16.25
C ASP A 195 -0.57 22.87 16.70
N GLN A 196 -1.36 22.35 15.74
CA GLN A 196 -2.70 21.83 15.97
C GLN A 196 -2.92 20.53 15.22
N PHE A 197 -3.68 19.61 15.83
CA PHE A 197 -4.23 18.45 15.15
C PHE A 197 -5.70 18.68 14.86
N GLN A 198 -6.15 18.37 13.65
CA GLN A 198 -7.57 18.36 13.29
C GLN A 198 -8.02 16.94 12.94
N HIS A 199 -9.09 16.48 13.60
CA HIS A 199 -9.64 15.15 13.32
C HIS A 199 -11.17 15.20 13.24
N SER A 200 -11.71 14.65 12.14
CA SER A 200 -13.16 14.50 11.93
C SER A 200 -13.62 13.21 12.60
N GLY A 201 -13.70 13.21 13.93
CA GLY A 201 -14.07 12.06 14.77
C GLY A 201 -13.86 12.39 16.24
N SER A 202 -14.06 11.41 17.11
CA SER A 202 -13.96 11.57 18.56
C SER A 202 -12.56 11.31 19.11
N GLY A 203 -11.66 10.73 18.31
CA GLY A 203 -10.32 10.32 18.71
C GLY A 203 -10.25 8.95 19.40
N VAL A 204 -11.40 8.30 19.65
CA VAL A 204 -11.46 6.93 20.21
C VAL A 204 -11.42 5.85 19.13
N GLU A 205 -11.47 6.24 17.87
CA GLU A 205 -11.39 5.33 16.74
C GLU A 205 -10.04 4.62 16.73
N GLU A 206 -10.06 3.30 16.52
CA GLU A 206 -8.86 2.47 16.57
C GLU A 206 -8.43 2.00 15.17
N ARG A 207 -7.13 1.98 14.94
CA ARG A 207 -6.49 1.51 13.71
C ARG A 207 -5.29 0.65 14.00
N GLN A 208 -5.09 -0.36 13.14
CA GLN A 208 -3.82 -1.06 13.05
C GLN A 208 -3.02 -0.46 11.91
N TYR A 209 -1.99 0.31 12.28
CA TYR A 209 -1.11 0.95 11.31
C TYR A 209 0.05 0.03 10.97
N ILE A 210 0.31 -0.14 9.68
CA ILE A 210 1.44 -0.92 9.20
C ILE A 210 2.45 -0.04 8.47
N PHE A 211 3.72 -0.19 8.80
CA PHE A 211 4.77 0.63 8.21
C PHE A 211 5.05 0.19 6.77
N VAL A 212 5.30 1.13 5.88
CA VAL A 212 5.48 0.87 4.43
C VAL A 212 6.58 -0.14 4.12
N LYS A 213 7.68 -0.15 4.88
CA LYS A 213 8.75 -1.15 4.69
C LYS A 213 8.27 -2.57 4.97
N ASP A 214 7.41 -2.75 5.98
CA ASP A 214 6.84 -4.06 6.31
C ASP A 214 5.88 -4.53 5.22
N VAL A 215 5.09 -3.62 4.65
CA VAL A 215 4.22 -3.91 3.51
C VAL A 215 5.04 -4.31 2.28
N VAL A 216 6.13 -3.62 1.98
CA VAL A 216 7.01 -3.94 0.86
C VAL A 216 7.66 -5.31 1.06
N ASN A 217 8.16 -5.61 2.27
CA ASN A 217 8.73 -6.92 2.59
C ASN A 217 7.69 -8.04 2.42
N ALA A 218 6.49 -7.84 2.95
CA ALA A 218 5.39 -8.78 2.79
C ALA A 218 5.02 -8.95 1.31
N SER A 219 4.90 -7.87 0.54
CA SER A 219 4.59 -7.89 -0.90
C SER A 219 5.61 -8.72 -1.71
N ILE A 220 6.88 -8.65 -1.35
CA ILE A 220 7.93 -9.48 -1.96
C ILE A 220 7.81 -10.94 -1.54
N ASN A 221 7.51 -11.21 -0.26
CA ASN A 221 7.44 -12.57 0.27
C ASN A 221 6.20 -13.33 -0.20
N VAL A 222 5.09 -12.66 -0.44
CA VAL A 222 3.85 -13.33 -0.91
C VAL A 222 3.91 -13.81 -2.37
N ALA A 223 4.96 -13.48 -3.10
CA ALA A 223 5.25 -14.12 -4.38
C ALA A 223 5.68 -15.60 -4.23
N ASN A 224 6.01 -16.07 -3.03
CA ASN A 224 6.31 -17.48 -2.76
C ASN A 224 5.09 -18.38 -3.01
N SER A 225 5.36 -19.64 -3.39
CA SER A 225 4.32 -20.61 -3.77
C SER A 225 3.28 -20.89 -2.70
N GLN A 226 3.64 -20.80 -1.41
CA GLN A 226 2.71 -20.99 -0.29
C GLN A 226 1.55 -19.98 -0.24
N TYR A 227 1.72 -18.80 -0.88
CA TYR A 227 0.69 -17.77 -0.96
C TYR A 227 -0.04 -17.75 -2.31
N LYS A 228 0.23 -18.74 -3.18
CA LYS A 228 -0.45 -18.86 -4.47
C LYS A 228 -1.94 -19.07 -4.26
N ASN A 229 -2.75 -18.30 -4.98
CA ASN A 229 -4.22 -18.33 -4.96
C ASN A 229 -4.78 -18.15 -3.54
N LYS A 230 -4.19 -17.17 -2.81
CA LYS A 230 -4.60 -16.83 -1.44
C LYS A 230 -4.95 -15.35 -1.31
N LYS A 231 -5.91 -15.09 -0.42
CA LYS A 231 -6.16 -13.76 0.15
C LYS A 231 -5.33 -13.66 1.43
N VAL A 232 -4.52 -12.62 1.54
CA VAL A 232 -3.56 -12.44 2.62
C VAL A 232 -3.84 -11.12 3.31
N ILE A 233 -4.20 -11.19 4.58
CA ILE A 233 -4.47 -10.03 5.43
C ILE A 233 -3.16 -9.55 6.03
N LEU A 234 -2.84 -8.28 5.81
CA LEU A 234 -1.62 -7.65 6.25
C LEU A 234 -1.94 -6.45 7.15
N LEU A 235 -1.66 -6.59 8.41
CA LEU A 235 -1.94 -5.60 9.46
C LEU A 235 -0.68 -5.24 10.25
N GLY A 236 -0.72 -4.09 10.92
CA GLY A 236 0.27 -3.74 11.92
C GLY A 236 0.14 -4.59 13.18
N SER A 237 1.18 -4.55 14.01
CA SER A 237 1.29 -5.38 15.21
C SER A 237 0.38 -4.91 16.37
N GLU A 238 -0.03 -3.65 16.37
CA GLU A 238 -0.78 -3.04 17.48
C GLU A 238 -1.96 -2.20 16.98
N SER A 239 -3.03 -2.19 17.77
CA SER A 239 -4.18 -1.31 17.57
C SER A 239 -3.98 -0.05 18.41
N VAL A 240 -4.16 1.13 17.79
CA VAL A 240 -3.92 2.42 18.43
C VAL A 240 -5.09 3.35 18.18
N ARG A 241 -5.55 4.04 19.23
CA ARG A 241 -6.56 5.10 19.12
C ARG A 241 -5.96 6.34 18.45
N ILE A 242 -6.78 7.08 17.74
CA ILE A 242 -6.35 8.33 17.09
C ILE A 242 -5.80 9.33 18.12
N SER A 243 -6.43 9.44 19.32
CA SER A 243 -5.92 10.29 20.40
C SER A 243 -4.53 9.87 20.89
N GLN A 244 -4.27 8.57 21.03
CA GLN A 244 -2.96 8.04 21.41
C GLN A 244 -1.92 8.28 20.31
N LEU A 245 -2.30 8.11 19.02
CA LEU A 245 -1.43 8.43 17.89
C LEU A 245 -0.99 9.90 17.92
N MET A 246 -1.91 10.84 18.18
CA MET A 246 -1.60 12.26 18.34
C MET A 246 -0.61 12.50 19.50
N GLU A 247 -0.80 11.82 20.63
CA GLU A 247 0.12 11.89 21.77
C GLU A 247 1.52 11.37 21.41
N MET A 248 1.59 10.27 20.69
CA MET A 248 2.88 9.72 20.22
C MET A 248 3.61 10.70 19.29
N ILE A 249 2.89 11.38 18.38
CA ILE A 249 3.47 12.39 17.49
C ILE A 249 3.95 13.60 18.29
N SER A 250 3.13 14.14 19.20
CA SER A 250 3.49 15.27 20.10
C SER A 250 4.74 14.95 20.90
N SER A 251 4.80 13.76 21.52
CA SER A 251 5.95 13.31 22.31
C SER A 251 7.23 13.22 21.49
N GLN A 252 7.17 12.80 20.23
CA GLN A 252 8.35 12.70 19.36
C GLN A 252 8.83 14.06 18.84
N LEU A 253 7.93 15.03 18.74
CA LEU A 253 8.25 16.40 18.37
C LEU A 253 8.65 17.26 19.58
N GLU A 254 8.51 16.73 20.80
CA GLU A 254 8.73 17.46 22.05
C GLU A 254 7.93 18.76 22.11
N LYS A 255 6.69 18.72 21.57
CA LYS A 255 5.78 19.85 21.47
C LYS A 255 4.44 19.54 22.12
N ASP A 256 3.85 20.54 22.78
CA ASP A 256 2.45 20.49 23.19
C ASP A 256 1.57 20.98 22.04
N ILE A 257 0.79 20.06 21.45
CA ILE A 257 0.02 20.30 20.22
C ILE A 257 -1.46 20.22 20.55
N TYR A 258 -2.20 21.27 20.20
CA TYR A 258 -3.62 21.37 20.50
C TYR A 258 -4.43 20.38 19.65
N LYS A 259 -5.40 19.66 20.27
CA LYS A 259 -6.22 18.65 19.62
C LYS A 259 -7.64 19.16 19.37
N ILE A 260 -8.07 19.19 18.11
CA ILE A 260 -9.40 19.60 17.68
C ILE A 260 -10.14 18.38 17.13
N PHE A 261 -11.22 17.98 17.82
CA PHE A 261 -12.11 16.89 17.41
C PHE A 261 -13.42 17.47 16.88
N LYS A 262 -13.75 17.20 15.60
CA LYS A 262 -15.02 17.60 14.97
C LYS A 262 -15.94 16.37 14.96
N LYS A 263 -17.06 16.42 15.68
CA LYS A 263 -17.97 15.28 15.83
C LYS A 263 -18.69 14.86 14.55
N ASP A 264 -18.77 15.74 13.54
CA ASP A 264 -19.51 15.52 12.31
C ASP A 264 -18.54 15.22 11.16
N GLY A 265 -18.63 14.03 10.54
CA GLY A 265 -17.88 13.71 9.33
C GLY A 265 -17.17 12.35 9.26
N TYR A 266 -17.33 11.48 10.26
CA TYR A 266 -16.64 10.17 10.28
C TYR A 266 -17.36 9.04 9.51
N GLY A 267 -18.46 9.37 8.78
CA GLY A 267 -19.40 8.39 8.24
C GLY A 267 -18.88 7.35 7.25
N ILE A 268 -17.76 7.61 6.59
CA ILE A 268 -17.18 6.71 5.57
C ILE A 268 -16.00 5.86 6.11
N HIS A 269 -15.52 6.16 7.31
CA HIS A 269 -14.42 5.42 7.93
C HIS A 269 -14.93 4.47 9.03
N TYR A 270 -14.30 3.31 9.19
CA TYR A 270 -14.63 2.40 10.27
C TYR A 270 -14.12 2.93 11.63
N LYS A 271 -14.88 2.66 12.70
CA LYS A 271 -14.54 3.11 14.08
C LYS A 271 -13.48 2.23 14.75
N SER A 272 -13.48 0.94 14.44
CA SER A 272 -12.49 -0.02 14.92
C SER A 272 -12.03 -0.91 13.77
N SER A 273 -10.93 -1.63 13.96
CA SER A 273 -10.48 -2.59 12.95
C SER A 273 -11.65 -3.44 12.47
N PRO A 274 -11.87 -3.62 11.17
CA PRO A 274 -13.02 -4.33 10.62
C PRO A 274 -13.08 -5.81 10.99
N PHE A 275 -12.06 -6.36 11.63
CA PHE A 275 -11.96 -7.79 11.96
C PHE A 275 -12.62 -8.15 13.27
N GLN A 276 -13.94 -8.05 13.33
CA GLN A 276 -14.74 -8.75 14.33
C GLN A 276 -15.33 -10.06 13.79
N THR A 277 -15.12 -10.36 12.50
CA THR A 277 -15.59 -11.57 11.84
C THR A 277 -14.40 -12.33 11.26
N ASP A 278 -14.41 -13.63 11.34
CA ASP A 278 -13.43 -14.51 10.68
C ASP A 278 -13.53 -14.31 9.16
N PRO A 279 -12.49 -13.79 8.50
CA PRO A 279 -12.55 -13.53 7.07
C PRO A 279 -12.48 -14.85 6.32
N ASP A 280 -13.57 -15.23 5.68
CA ASP A 280 -13.74 -16.49 4.97
C ASP A 280 -12.61 -16.72 3.95
N GLY A 281 -11.79 -17.75 4.20
CA GLY A 281 -10.72 -18.20 3.30
C GLY A 281 -9.47 -17.32 3.22
N ALA A 282 -9.37 -16.21 3.97
CA ALA A 282 -8.17 -15.39 4.01
C ALA A 282 -7.22 -15.83 5.14
N ILE A 283 -5.92 -15.66 4.92
CA ILE A 283 -4.88 -15.98 5.90
C ILE A 283 -4.21 -14.69 6.42
N TYR A 284 -3.90 -14.65 7.71
CA TYR A 284 -3.14 -13.54 8.28
C TYR A 284 -1.65 -13.69 7.97
N TYR A 285 -1.04 -12.64 7.41
CA TYR A 285 0.41 -12.59 7.25
C TYR A 285 1.08 -12.29 8.58
N LYS A 286 1.94 -13.19 9.03
CA LYS A 286 2.73 -12.98 10.24
C LYS A 286 4.01 -12.20 9.90
N LEU A 287 4.10 -10.98 10.38
CA LEU A 287 5.33 -10.20 10.34
C LEU A 287 6.37 -10.81 11.30
N GLU A 288 7.54 -11.15 10.81
CA GLU A 288 8.62 -11.75 11.65
C GLU A 288 9.23 -10.72 12.59
N SER A 289 9.42 -9.49 12.12
CA SER A 289 10.01 -8.39 12.88
C SER A 289 9.29 -7.08 12.51
N PRO A 290 8.07 -6.86 13.00
CA PRO A 290 7.29 -5.68 12.66
C PRO A 290 7.97 -4.40 13.15
N THR A 291 7.96 -3.39 12.31
CA THR A 291 8.41 -2.06 12.70
C THR A 291 7.47 -1.51 13.78
N GLN A 292 8.03 -1.17 14.95
CA GLN A 292 7.24 -0.56 16.02
C GLN A 292 6.67 0.78 15.55
N LEU A 293 5.42 1.10 15.92
CA LEU A 293 4.76 2.33 15.48
C LEU A 293 5.61 3.57 15.81
N LYS A 294 6.21 3.61 17.01
CA LYS A 294 7.10 4.69 17.43
C LYS A 294 8.29 4.92 16.48
N ASP A 295 8.89 3.85 15.99
CA ASP A 295 10.06 3.94 15.10
C ASP A 295 9.65 4.35 13.67
N GLY A 296 8.56 3.81 13.16
CA GLY A 296 7.99 4.22 11.89
C GLY A 296 7.52 5.69 11.89
N LEU A 297 6.94 6.17 13.00
CA LEU A 297 6.60 7.58 13.17
C LEU A 297 7.84 8.47 13.12
N ARG A 298 8.94 8.10 13.80
CA ARG A 298 10.20 8.84 13.80
C ARG A 298 10.75 8.99 12.38
N GLU A 299 10.76 7.92 11.59
CA GLU A 299 11.20 7.98 10.19
C GLU A 299 10.29 8.87 9.34
N THR A 300 8.98 8.80 9.56
CA THR A 300 8.00 9.60 8.81
C THR A 300 8.09 11.08 9.16
N ILE A 301 8.25 11.41 10.44
CA ILE A 301 8.47 12.80 10.93
C ILE A 301 9.72 13.38 10.26
N LYS A 302 10.84 12.67 10.33
CA LYS A 302 12.10 13.12 9.73
C LYS A 302 11.94 13.41 8.24
N PHE A 303 11.30 12.53 7.50
CA PHE A 303 11.04 12.71 6.07
C PHE A 303 10.22 13.97 5.79
N ILE A 304 9.12 14.20 6.53
CA ILE A 304 8.26 15.38 6.34
C ILE A 304 8.99 16.66 6.71
N GLN A 305 9.84 16.66 7.75
CA GLN A 305 10.69 17.79 8.10
C GLN A 305 11.67 18.15 6.98
N GLU A 306 12.31 17.13 6.37
CA GLU A 306 13.19 17.32 5.21
C GLU A 306 12.43 17.88 4.00
N GLU A 307 11.23 17.39 3.72
CA GLU A 307 10.37 17.91 2.64
C GLU A 307 10.01 19.39 2.85
N LEU A 308 9.62 19.77 4.07
CA LEU A 308 9.26 21.16 4.41
C LEU A 308 10.47 22.09 4.30
N SER A 309 11.65 21.64 4.73
CA SER A 309 12.89 22.43 4.65
C SER A 309 13.36 22.66 3.20
N ASN A 310 13.04 21.74 2.29
CA ASN A 310 13.39 21.87 0.86
C ASN A 310 12.40 22.76 0.09
N GLN A 311 11.26 23.11 0.67
CA GLN A 311 10.22 23.98 0.06
C GLN A 311 10.32 25.44 0.53
N SER A 312 11.08 25.70 1.60
CA SER A 312 11.39 27.04 2.12
C SER A 312 12.70 27.58 1.57
#